data_c257cf82a7e837d3cac923c9e4739e29
#
_entry.id   c257cf82a7e837d3cac923c9e4739e29
#
_cell.length_a   1.000
_cell.length_b   1.000
_cell.length_c   1.000
_cell.angle_alpha   90.00
_cell.angle_beta   90.00
_cell.angle_gamma   90.00
#
_symmetry.space_group_name_H-M   'P 1'
#
loop_
_entity.id
_entity.type
_entity.pdbx_description
1 polymer ?
#
loop_
_entity_poly.entity_id
_entity_poly.type
_entity_poly.pdbx_seq_one_letter_code
_entity_poly.pdbx_strand_id
1 'polypeptide(L)'
;YRAMTWAMLNAGVDVHDAPAVAAAASGVQIVSGTDPQEPTITVDGVDVAGPIRGSDVTAAVSHVASVPQVRSQLVALQRAAIAAAGLGIVAEGRDIGTAVAPDAALKIYLVADPVARAERRAAELGVEDANAMAEALAKRDEIDSNRTASPLTQAADAVVVDGTHLTLEEVIDHIVGLVPS
;
A
#
# COMPACT_ATOMS: atom_id res chain seq x y z
N TYR A 1 -6.31 -0.57 -1.38
CA TYR A 1 -6.71 0.56 -0.53
C TYR A 1 -6.88 1.86 -1.32
N ARG A 2 -5.95 2.23 -2.21
CA ARG A 2 -6.08 3.43 -3.05
C ARG A 2 -7.29 3.35 -3.98
N ALA A 3 -7.57 2.19 -4.58
CA ALA A 3 -8.75 1.97 -5.41
C ALA A 3 -10.04 2.14 -4.61
N MET A 4 -10.11 1.58 -3.41
CA MET A 4 -11.24 1.79 -2.50
C MET A 4 -11.40 3.26 -2.13
N THR A 5 -10.30 3.96 -1.84
CA THR A 5 -10.34 5.40 -1.53
C THR A 5 -10.85 6.21 -2.72
N TRP A 6 -10.38 5.90 -3.92
CA TRP A 6 -10.89 6.53 -5.14
C TRP A 6 -12.40 6.33 -5.30
N ALA A 7 -12.88 5.10 -5.05
CA ALA A 7 -14.32 4.81 -5.10
C ALA A 7 -15.12 5.67 -4.11
N MET A 8 -14.63 5.82 -2.88
CA MET A 8 -15.28 6.66 -1.86
C MET A 8 -15.34 8.12 -2.29
N LEU A 9 -14.22 8.68 -2.75
CA LEU A 9 -14.13 10.06 -3.20
C LEU A 9 -15.03 10.31 -4.43
N ASN A 10 -15.01 9.39 -5.40
CA ASN A 10 -15.83 9.49 -6.62
C ASN A 10 -17.34 9.39 -6.32
N ALA A 11 -17.72 8.65 -5.27
CA ALA A 11 -19.10 8.57 -4.79
C ALA A 11 -19.51 9.73 -3.85
N GLY A 12 -18.60 10.67 -3.54
CA GLY A 12 -18.86 11.80 -2.65
C GLY A 12 -19.02 11.38 -1.18
N VAL A 13 -18.47 10.23 -0.78
CA VAL A 13 -18.51 9.76 0.60
C VAL A 13 -17.50 10.54 1.44
N ASP A 14 -17.92 11.04 2.61
CA ASP A 14 -17.00 11.62 3.57
C ASP A 14 -16.06 10.54 4.12
N VAL A 15 -14.78 10.63 3.74
CA VAL A 15 -13.75 9.65 4.14
C VAL A 15 -13.42 9.68 5.64
N HIS A 16 -13.87 10.71 6.37
CA HIS A 16 -13.74 10.81 7.82
C HIS A 16 -14.93 10.19 8.57
N ASP A 17 -16.03 9.88 7.87
CA ASP A 17 -17.17 9.15 8.42
C ASP A 17 -16.99 7.63 8.23
N ALA A 18 -16.37 6.97 9.20
CA ALA A 18 -16.10 5.53 9.14
C ALA A 18 -17.34 4.66 8.90
N PRO A 19 -18.51 4.89 9.53
CA PRO A 19 -19.76 4.22 9.19
C PRO A 19 -20.19 4.40 7.73
N ALA A 20 -20.12 5.62 7.18
CA ALA A 20 -20.47 5.88 5.78
C ALA A 20 -19.51 5.17 4.82
N VAL A 21 -18.21 5.21 5.10
CA VAL A 21 -17.18 4.48 4.33
C VAL A 21 -17.45 2.97 4.38
N ALA A 22 -17.72 2.40 5.56
CA ALA A 22 -18.00 0.97 5.72
C ALA A 22 -19.22 0.52 4.91
N ALA A 23 -20.29 1.31 4.93
CA ALA A 23 -21.51 1.03 4.18
C ALA A 23 -21.26 1.06 2.66
N ALA A 24 -20.62 2.12 2.18
CA ALA A 24 -20.33 2.31 0.75
C ALA A 24 -19.33 1.28 0.21
N ALA A 25 -18.32 0.90 0.98
CA ALA A 25 -17.29 -0.05 0.58
C ALA A 25 -17.84 -1.44 0.24
N SER A 26 -18.94 -1.86 0.89
CA SER A 26 -19.52 -3.20 0.72
C SER A 26 -19.96 -3.53 -0.71
N GLY A 27 -20.28 -2.52 -1.52
CA GLY A 27 -20.71 -2.68 -2.91
C GLY A 27 -19.60 -2.55 -3.95
N VAL A 28 -18.40 -2.14 -3.54
CA VAL A 28 -17.30 -1.82 -4.48
C VAL A 28 -16.59 -3.09 -4.91
N GLN A 29 -16.50 -3.31 -6.22
CA GLN A 29 -15.70 -4.38 -6.82
C GLN A 29 -14.33 -3.86 -7.26
N ILE A 30 -13.27 -4.40 -6.67
CA ILE A 30 -11.89 -4.08 -7.06
C ILE A 30 -11.26 -5.32 -7.69
N VAL A 31 -10.72 -5.17 -8.89
CA VAL A 31 -9.95 -6.20 -9.57
C VAL A 31 -8.55 -5.66 -9.84
N SER A 32 -7.54 -6.38 -9.33
CA SER A 32 -6.13 -6.07 -9.56
C SER A 32 -5.51 -7.19 -10.38
N GLY A 33 -4.96 -6.85 -11.54
CA GLY A 33 -4.12 -7.76 -12.30
C GLY A 33 -2.83 -8.07 -11.54
N THR A 34 -2.30 -9.27 -11.76
CA THR A 34 -1.07 -9.75 -11.13
C THR A 34 0.07 -9.95 -12.14
N ASP A 35 -0.16 -9.64 -13.41
CA ASP A 35 0.88 -9.65 -14.43
C ASP A 35 1.82 -8.45 -14.25
N PRO A 36 3.11 -8.65 -13.94
CA PRO A 36 4.04 -7.55 -13.75
C PRO A 36 4.36 -6.78 -15.05
N GLN A 37 4.12 -7.39 -16.22
CA GLN A 37 4.34 -6.75 -17.51
C GLN A 37 3.14 -5.87 -17.92
N GLU A 38 1.96 -6.19 -17.42
CA GLU A 38 0.73 -5.47 -17.72
C GLU A 38 -0.09 -5.22 -16.45
N PRO A 39 0.40 -4.37 -15.54
CA PRO A 39 -0.27 -4.11 -14.27
C PRO A 39 -1.60 -3.36 -14.50
N THR A 40 -2.70 -3.96 -14.06
CA THR A 40 -4.04 -3.37 -14.19
C THR A 40 -4.72 -3.26 -12.84
N ILE A 41 -5.58 -2.25 -12.69
CA ILE A 41 -6.47 -2.14 -11.54
C ILE A 41 -7.76 -1.45 -11.95
N THR A 42 -8.90 -2.09 -11.64
CA THR A 42 -10.22 -1.54 -11.94
C THR A 42 -11.08 -1.45 -10.69
N VAL A 43 -12.01 -0.49 -10.70
CA VAL A 43 -13.10 -0.35 -9.72
C VAL A 43 -14.41 -0.39 -10.52
N ASP A 44 -15.26 -1.35 -10.22
CA ASP A 44 -16.55 -1.55 -10.91
C ASP A 44 -16.40 -1.56 -12.44
N GLY A 45 -15.30 -2.16 -12.94
CA GLY A 45 -14.95 -2.25 -14.35
C GLY A 45 -14.29 -1.00 -14.95
N VAL A 46 -14.13 0.08 -14.20
CA VAL A 46 -13.44 1.31 -14.63
C VAL A 46 -11.95 1.21 -14.31
N ASP A 47 -11.08 1.48 -15.30
CA ASP A 47 -9.64 1.57 -15.07
C ASP A 47 -9.30 2.78 -14.17
N VAL A 48 -8.59 2.51 -13.08
CA VAL A 48 -8.22 3.52 -12.09
C VAL A 48 -6.69 3.60 -11.87
N ALA A 49 -5.88 2.99 -12.71
CA ALA A 49 -4.42 2.94 -12.55
C ALA A 49 -3.77 4.33 -12.47
N GLY A 50 -4.25 5.29 -13.24
CA GLY A 50 -3.85 6.70 -13.15
C GLY A 50 -4.47 7.41 -11.94
N PRO A 51 -5.82 7.47 -11.86
CA PRO A 51 -6.55 8.18 -10.81
C PRO A 51 -6.15 7.84 -9.37
N ILE A 52 -5.83 6.59 -9.05
CA ILE A 52 -5.44 6.19 -7.69
C ILE A 52 -4.11 6.79 -7.21
N ARG A 53 -3.35 7.44 -8.09
CA ARG A 53 -2.08 8.12 -7.76
C ARG A 53 -2.26 9.61 -7.49
N GLY A 54 -3.46 10.13 -7.66
CA GLY A 54 -3.82 11.52 -7.40
C GLY A 54 -3.53 11.96 -5.95
N SER A 55 -3.40 13.27 -5.77
CA SER A 55 -3.11 13.90 -4.47
C SER A 55 -4.23 13.69 -3.46
N ASP A 56 -5.48 13.78 -3.88
CA ASP A 56 -6.69 13.58 -3.10
C ASP A 56 -6.79 12.15 -2.56
N VAL A 57 -6.56 11.14 -3.40
CA VAL A 57 -6.48 9.74 -2.96
C VAL A 57 -5.32 9.53 -1.99
N THR A 58 -4.18 10.18 -2.25
CA THR A 58 -3.00 10.08 -1.38
C THR A 58 -3.27 10.66 -0.01
N ALA A 59 -3.99 11.78 0.08
CA ALA A 59 -4.35 12.43 1.34
C ALA A 59 -5.39 11.61 2.15
N ALA A 60 -6.33 10.96 1.47
CA ALA A 60 -7.47 10.27 2.10
C ALA A 60 -7.21 8.79 2.44
N VAL A 61 -6.22 8.14 1.82
CA VAL A 61 -6.07 6.68 1.86
C VAL A 61 -5.89 6.11 3.26
N SER A 62 -5.22 6.81 4.18
CA SER A 62 -5.02 6.32 5.54
C SER A 62 -6.32 6.32 6.35
N HIS A 63 -7.23 7.28 6.13
CA HIS A 63 -8.54 7.32 6.76
C HIS A 63 -9.40 6.13 6.30
N VAL A 64 -9.52 5.90 5.00
CA VAL A 64 -10.26 4.76 4.45
C VAL A 64 -9.64 3.43 4.88
N ALA A 65 -8.30 3.34 4.90
CA ALA A 65 -7.58 2.14 5.32
C ALA A 65 -7.67 1.86 6.84
N SER A 66 -8.12 2.79 7.67
CA SER A 66 -8.34 2.57 9.10
C SER A 66 -9.69 1.91 9.39
N VAL A 67 -10.64 1.89 8.43
CA VAL A 67 -11.99 1.33 8.61
C VAL A 67 -11.92 -0.21 8.63
N PRO A 68 -12.35 -0.89 9.72
CA PRO A 68 -12.19 -2.34 9.87
C PRO A 68 -12.88 -3.16 8.77
N GLN A 69 -14.05 -2.74 8.31
CA GLN A 69 -14.79 -3.42 7.24
C GLN A 69 -14.05 -3.37 5.90
N VAL A 70 -13.49 -2.20 5.55
CA VAL A 70 -12.62 -2.04 4.38
C VAL A 70 -11.41 -2.96 4.47
N ARG A 71 -10.79 -3.04 5.64
CA ARG A 71 -9.64 -3.92 5.86
C ARG A 71 -10.01 -5.38 5.68
N SER A 72 -11.09 -5.84 6.30
CA SER A 72 -11.55 -7.24 6.17
C SER A 72 -11.77 -7.62 4.71
N GLN A 73 -12.43 -6.76 3.94
CA GLN A 73 -12.69 -6.98 2.52
C GLN A 73 -11.39 -7.02 1.70
N LEU A 74 -10.51 -6.06 1.88
CA LEU A 74 -9.28 -5.97 1.08
C LEU A 74 -8.24 -7.03 1.46
N VAL A 75 -8.14 -7.40 2.73
CA VAL A 75 -7.29 -8.52 3.16
C VAL A 75 -7.78 -9.84 2.55
N ALA A 76 -9.10 -10.06 2.48
CA ALA A 76 -9.66 -11.24 1.82
C ALA A 76 -9.31 -11.27 0.31
N LEU A 77 -9.43 -10.14 -0.39
CA LEU A 77 -9.04 -10.02 -1.80
C LEU A 77 -7.54 -10.28 -2.02
N GLN A 78 -6.68 -9.69 -1.19
CA GLN A 78 -5.23 -9.91 -1.26
C GLN A 78 -4.86 -11.36 -1.01
N ARG A 79 -5.45 -12.01 0.00
CA ARG A 79 -5.24 -13.45 0.29
C ARG A 79 -5.70 -14.33 -0.85
N ALA A 80 -6.84 -14.02 -1.47
CA ALA A 80 -7.33 -14.76 -2.63
C ALA A 80 -6.36 -14.65 -3.82
N ALA A 81 -5.82 -13.46 -4.09
CA ALA A 81 -4.82 -13.25 -5.14
C ALA A 81 -3.53 -14.04 -4.86
N ILE A 82 -3.05 -14.03 -3.61
CA ILE A 82 -1.86 -14.78 -3.19
C ILE A 82 -2.10 -16.29 -3.36
N ALA A 83 -3.25 -16.79 -2.93
CA ALA A 83 -3.58 -18.22 -3.04
C ALA A 83 -3.73 -18.69 -4.50
N ALA A 84 -4.16 -17.81 -5.40
CA ALA A 84 -4.30 -18.10 -6.82
C ALA A 84 -2.99 -18.04 -7.62
N ALA A 85 -1.92 -17.48 -7.05
CA ALA A 85 -0.63 -17.30 -7.71
C ALA A 85 0.17 -18.60 -7.74
N GLY A 86 0.10 -19.35 -8.85
CA GLY A 86 0.71 -20.69 -8.97
C GLY A 86 2.24 -20.71 -8.98
N LEU A 87 2.89 -19.63 -9.44
CA LEU A 87 4.35 -19.50 -9.52
C LEU A 87 4.94 -18.56 -8.45
N GLY A 88 4.12 -18.12 -7.50
CA GLY A 88 4.49 -17.12 -6.51
C GLY A 88 4.02 -15.71 -6.89
N ILE A 89 4.08 -14.81 -5.93
CA ILE A 89 3.65 -13.41 -6.07
C ILE A 89 4.48 -12.52 -5.15
N VAL A 90 4.76 -11.32 -5.58
CA VAL A 90 5.29 -10.25 -4.73
C VAL A 90 4.14 -9.33 -4.35
N ALA A 91 3.98 -9.08 -3.07
CA ALA A 91 2.95 -8.20 -2.55
C ALA A 91 3.58 -7.06 -1.72
N GLU A 92 3.13 -5.85 -1.97
CA GLU A 92 3.59 -4.66 -1.26
C GLU A 92 2.50 -4.08 -0.36
N GLY A 93 2.88 -3.58 0.80
CA GLY A 93 1.96 -2.89 1.70
C GLY A 93 2.55 -2.65 3.08
N ARG A 94 1.73 -2.10 3.97
CA ARG A 94 2.12 -1.70 5.32
C ARG A 94 2.02 -2.84 6.32
N ASP A 95 1.21 -3.85 6.03
CA ASP A 95 0.86 -4.95 6.93
C ASP A 95 0.82 -6.31 6.22
N ILE A 96 1.46 -6.42 5.06
CA ILE A 96 1.47 -7.65 4.28
C ILE A 96 2.07 -8.80 5.09
N GLY A 97 3.25 -8.62 5.64
CA GLY A 97 3.96 -9.67 6.40
C GLY A 97 3.39 -9.95 7.80
N THR A 98 2.50 -9.09 8.32
CA THR A 98 1.93 -9.26 9.67
C THR A 98 0.48 -9.70 9.65
N ALA A 99 -0.33 -9.22 8.69
CA ALA A 99 -1.75 -9.46 8.65
C ALA A 99 -2.23 -10.21 7.42
N VAL A 100 -1.69 -9.91 6.23
CA VAL A 100 -2.16 -10.50 4.97
C VAL A 100 -1.54 -11.87 4.72
N ALA A 101 -0.20 -11.95 4.75
CA ALA A 101 0.58 -13.14 4.48
C ALA A 101 1.63 -13.39 5.59
N PRO A 102 1.19 -13.72 6.83
CA PRO A 102 2.11 -13.96 7.94
C PRO A 102 3.01 -15.19 7.72
N ASP A 103 2.60 -16.08 6.81
CA ASP A 103 3.35 -17.31 6.47
C ASP A 103 4.12 -17.19 5.15
N ALA A 104 4.33 -15.95 4.63
CA ALA A 104 5.12 -15.74 3.42
C ALA A 104 6.54 -16.30 3.56
N ALA A 105 7.04 -16.95 2.50
CA ALA A 105 8.37 -17.58 2.49
C ALA A 105 9.51 -16.56 2.69
N LEU A 106 9.32 -15.32 2.24
CA LEU A 106 10.23 -14.21 2.47
C LEU A 106 9.44 -12.97 2.84
N LYS A 107 9.83 -12.31 3.91
CA LYS A 107 9.28 -11.02 4.34
C LYS A 107 10.40 -10.00 4.39
N ILE A 108 10.19 -8.90 3.68
CA ILE A 108 11.12 -7.78 3.67
C ILE A 108 10.49 -6.60 4.40
N TYR A 109 11.22 -6.02 5.34
CA TYR A 109 10.89 -4.75 5.94
C TYR A 109 11.83 -3.69 5.39
N LEU A 110 11.36 -3.01 4.32
CA LEU A 110 12.13 -1.99 3.63
C LEU A 110 12.08 -0.68 4.41
N VAL A 111 13.24 -0.16 4.78
CA VAL A 111 13.39 1.12 5.46
C VAL A 111 14.30 2.06 4.66
N ALA A 112 14.15 3.35 4.91
CA ALA A 112 15.10 4.36 4.47
C ALA A 112 15.00 5.59 5.38
N ASP A 113 16.06 6.37 5.45
CA ASP A 113 16.08 7.65 6.14
C ASP A 113 14.91 8.55 5.69
N PRO A 114 14.23 9.25 6.61
CA PRO A 114 13.08 10.09 6.26
C PRO A 114 13.37 11.15 5.19
N VAL A 115 14.58 11.75 5.20
CA VAL A 115 14.96 12.76 4.21
C VAL A 115 15.12 12.11 2.84
N ALA A 116 15.85 10.98 2.76
CA ALA A 116 16.01 10.23 1.51
C ALA A 116 14.67 9.77 0.92
N ARG A 117 13.71 9.36 1.77
CA ARG A 117 12.35 9.01 1.34
C ARG A 117 11.59 10.20 0.77
N ALA A 118 11.70 11.35 1.43
CA ALA A 118 11.04 12.59 1.00
C ALA A 118 11.60 13.09 -0.33
N GLU A 119 12.92 13.09 -0.49
CA GLU A 119 13.60 13.47 -1.73
C GLU A 119 13.20 12.57 -2.90
N ARG A 120 13.21 11.23 -2.71
CA ARG A 120 12.76 10.28 -3.74
C ARG A 120 11.31 10.52 -4.14
N ARG A 121 10.44 10.73 -3.16
CA ARG A 121 9.02 10.97 -3.44
C ARG A 121 8.77 12.30 -4.11
N ALA A 122 9.50 13.35 -3.73
CA ALA A 122 9.43 14.65 -4.38
C ALA A 122 9.88 14.55 -5.84
N ALA A 123 10.99 13.88 -6.12
CA ALA A 123 11.49 13.65 -7.47
C ALA A 123 10.50 12.83 -8.32
N GLU A 124 9.89 11.78 -7.77
CA GLU A 124 8.88 10.96 -8.45
C GLU A 124 7.63 11.78 -8.86
N LEU A 125 7.23 12.72 -8.03
CA LEU A 125 6.03 13.55 -8.25
C LEU A 125 6.35 14.87 -8.99
N GLY A 126 7.61 15.21 -9.21
CA GLY A 126 8.03 16.48 -9.77
C GLY A 126 7.73 17.68 -8.85
N VAL A 127 7.76 17.48 -7.54
CA VAL A 127 7.49 18.50 -6.51
C VAL A 127 8.82 19.02 -5.97
N GLU A 128 8.99 20.35 -5.90
CA GLU A 128 10.23 20.98 -5.42
C GLU A 128 10.36 21.00 -3.89
N ASP A 129 9.23 21.00 -3.16
CA ASP A 129 9.24 21.11 -1.69
C ASP A 129 9.37 19.74 -1.01
N ALA A 130 10.60 19.31 -0.80
CA ALA A 130 10.91 18.07 -0.09
C ALA A 130 10.52 18.13 1.40
N ASN A 131 10.49 19.32 2.03
CA ASN A 131 10.10 19.43 3.44
C ASN A 131 8.60 19.17 3.63
N ALA A 132 7.75 19.77 2.81
CA ALA A 132 6.32 19.49 2.82
C ALA A 132 6.05 17.99 2.53
N MET A 133 6.86 17.37 1.65
CA MET A 133 6.78 15.93 1.40
C MET A 133 7.18 15.11 2.62
N ALA A 134 8.22 15.49 3.34
CA ALA A 134 8.65 14.81 4.57
C ALA A 134 7.56 14.84 5.65
N GLU A 135 6.93 16.01 5.86
CA GLU A 135 5.82 16.16 6.81
C GLU A 135 4.61 15.28 6.43
N ALA A 136 4.24 15.27 5.15
CA ALA A 136 3.14 14.44 4.65
C ALA A 136 3.40 12.93 4.83
N LEU A 137 4.62 12.47 4.58
CA LEU A 137 5.03 11.08 4.80
C LEU A 137 5.05 10.72 6.28
N ALA A 138 5.60 11.59 7.15
CA ALA A 138 5.63 11.37 8.58
C ALA A 138 4.23 11.26 9.19
N LYS A 139 3.33 12.18 8.82
CA LYS A 139 1.92 12.14 9.24
C LYS A 139 1.23 10.84 8.82
N ARG A 140 1.49 10.39 7.61
CA ARG A 140 0.93 9.13 7.12
C ARG A 140 1.46 7.93 7.89
N ASP A 141 2.77 7.86 8.12
CA ASP A 141 3.39 6.79 8.89
C ASP A 141 2.89 6.77 10.34
N GLU A 142 2.64 7.94 10.94
CA GLU A 142 2.03 8.06 12.26
C GLU A 142 0.61 7.46 12.28
N ILE A 143 -0.25 7.81 11.32
CA ILE A 143 -1.61 7.25 11.21
C ILE A 143 -1.54 5.73 11.02
N ASP A 144 -0.69 5.25 10.12
CA ASP A 144 -0.55 3.82 9.80
C ASP A 144 0.00 3.02 10.99
N SER A 145 0.85 3.62 11.83
CA SER A 145 1.43 2.97 13.01
C SER A 145 0.50 2.95 14.22
N ASN A 146 -0.33 3.99 14.37
CA ASN A 146 -1.23 4.13 15.53
C ASN A 146 -2.62 3.55 15.32
N ARG A 147 -2.96 3.06 14.12
CA ARG A 147 -4.26 2.47 13.86
C ARG A 147 -4.45 1.17 14.67
N THR A 148 -5.67 0.97 15.18
CA THR A 148 -6.01 -0.19 16.00
C THR A 148 -5.98 -1.50 15.21
N ALA A 149 -6.38 -1.46 13.94
CA ALA A 149 -6.43 -2.64 13.07
C ALA A 149 -5.19 -2.73 12.18
N SER A 150 -4.37 -3.75 12.34
CA SER A 150 -3.15 -4.04 11.58
C SER A 150 -2.21 -2.82 11.48
N PRO A 151 -1.61 -2.38 12.58
CA PRO A 151 -0.66 -1.26 12.57
C PRO A 151 0.54 -1.55 11.67
N LEU A 152 1.20 -0.48 11.21
CA LEU A 152 2.49 -0.62 10.52
C LEU A 152 3.53 -1.11 11.53
N THR A 153 3.84 -2.39 11.48
CA THR A 153 4.85 -3.04 12.33
C THR A 153 5.69 -4.01 11.53
N GLN A 154 6.94 -4.14 11.93
CA GLN A 154 7.82 -5.16 11.38
C GLN A 154 7.37 -6.55 11.85
N ALA A 155 7.26 -7.51 10.94
CA ALA A 155 7.09 -8.91 11.31
C ALA A 155 8.37 -9.44 11.98
N ALA A 156 8.22 -10.32 12.98
CA ALA A 156 9.36 -10.80 13.78
C ALA A 156 10.42 -11.55 12.94
N ASP A 157 10.00 -12.16 11.85
CA ASP A 157 10.84 -12.91 10.91
C ASP A 157 11.15 -12.13 9.62
N ALA A 158 10.87 -10.82 9.59
CA ALA A 158 11.19 -10.00 8.42
C ALA A 158 12.68 -9.63 8.38
N VAL A 159 13.27 -9.77 7.21
CA VAL A 159 14.61 -9.23 6.90
C VAL A 159 14.50 -7.73 6.70
N VAL A 160 15.27 -6.97 7.43
CA VAL A 160 15.36 -5.50 7.25
C VAL A 160 16.29 -5.20 6.10
N VAL A 161 15.79 -4.41 5.15
CA VAL A 161 16.59 -3.88 4.04
C VAL A 161 16.58 -2.36 4.15
N ASP A 162 17.73 -1.78 4.39
CA ASP A 162 17.91 -0.32 4.42
C ASP A 162 18.33 0.20 3.04
N GLY A 163 17.38 0.83 2.36
CA GLY A 163 17.58 1.43 1.05
C GLY A 163 18.05 2.88 1.09
N THR A 164 18.49 3.44 2.23
CA THR A 164 18.83 4.87 2.36
C THR A 164 19.82 5.34 1.30
N HIS A 165 20.88 4.56 1.07
CA HIS A 165 21.96 4.90 0.15
C HIS A 165 22.00 4.03 -1.11
N LEU A 166 21.01 3.17 -1.30
CA LEU A 166 20.95 2.25 -2.44
C LEU A 166 20.12 2.86 -3.58
N THR A 167 20.52 2.57 -4.79
CA THR A 167 19.70 2.78 -6.00
C THR A 167 18.55 1.79 -6.03
N LEU A 168 17.59 2.01 -6.93
CA LEU A 168 16.48 1.07 -7.12
C LEU A 168 16.98 -0.32 -7.54
N GLU A 169 17.92 -0.38 -8.47
CA GLU A 169 18.51 -1.61 -8.98
C GLU A 169 19.23 -2.37 -7.86
N GLU A 170 20.02 -1.69 -7.04
CA GLU A 170 20.72 -2.31 -5.90
C GLU A 170 19.75 -2.87 -4.86
N VAL A 171 18.62 -2.19 -4.59
CA VAL A 171 17.56 -2.71 -3.71
C VAL A 171 16.93 -3.96 -4.33
N ILE A 172 16.63 -3.94 -5.62
CA ILE A 172 16.05 -5.10 -6.33
C ILE A 172 17.00 -6.29 -6.27
N ASP A 173 18.26 -6.10 -6.64
CA ASP A 173 19.28 -7.16 -6.64
C ASP A 173 19.47 -7.76 -5.24
N HIS A 174 19.50 -6.90 -4.22
CA HIS A 174 19.60 -7.34 -2.84
C HIS A 174 18.39 -8.22 -2.44
N ILE A 175 17.16 -7.78 -2.74
CA ILE A 175 15.94 -8.55 -2.42
C ILE A 175 15.89 -9.86 -3.22
N VAL A 176 16.24 -9.83 -4.50
CA VAL A 176 16.28 -11.04 -5.34
C VAL A 176 17.26 -12.07 -4.79
N GLY A 177 18.43 -11.61 -4.28
CA GLY A 177 19.41 -12.46 -3.62
C GLY A 177 18.93 -13.13 -2.32
N LEU A 178 17.86 -12.61 -1.71
CA LEU A 178 17.25 -13.18 -0.49
C LEU A 178 16.14 -14.20 -0.80
N VAL A 179 15.68 -14.29 -2.05
CA VAL A 179 14.59 -15.23 -2.43
C VAL A 179 15.09 -16.66 -2.29
N PRO A 180 14.39 -17.52 -1.53
CA PRO A 180 14.76 -18.93 -1.40
C PRO A 180 14.72 -19.62 -2.76
N SER A 181 15.75 -20.44 -3.04
CA SER A 181 15.86 -21.27 -4.23
C SER A 181 14.91 -22.47 -4.20
#